data_6bb00acf74efad98707b0757cb487d56
#
_entry.id   6bb00acf74efad98707b0757cb487d56
#
_cell.length_a   1.000
_cell.length_b   1.000
_cell.length_c   1.000
_cell.angle_alpha   90.00
_cell.angle_beta   90.00
_cell.angle_gamma   90.00
#
_symmetry.space_group_name_H-M   'P 1'
#
loop_
_entity.id
_entity.type
_entity.pdbx_description
1 polymer ?
#
loop_
_entity_poly.entity_id
_entity_poly.type
_entity_poly.pdbx_seq_one_letter_code
_entity_poly.pdbx_strand_id
1 'polypeptide(L)'
;DIAVRFLQQLGYEPFECASEDEARERASELIARRQWPVYFFASDTTGEKDFEEFFTGSETLEMQRFDSIGVIRNEPVYDAARLEHFLATIGRLRAQPSWDKPELVELFNHMIPDFQHKETGKYLDARM
;
A
#
# COMPACT_ATOMS: atom_id res chain seq x y z
N ASP A 1 -10.53 2.24 -15.30
CA ASP A 1 -11.41 2.03 -14.21
C ASP A 1 -11.87 0.57 -14.13
N ILE A 2 -11.14 -0.23 -13.35
CA ILE A 2 -11.30 -1.70 -13.31
C ILE A 2 -12.65 -2.08 -12.69
N ALA A 3 -13.04 -1.43 -11.60
CA ALA A 3 -14.28 -1.75 -10.88
C ALA A 3 -15.52 -1.53 -11.77
N VAL A 4 -15.58 -0.40 -12.47
CA VAL A 4 -16.68 -0.08 -13.39
C VAL A 4 -16.79 -1.11 -14.49
N ARG A 5 -15.68 -1.45 -15.16
CA ARG A 5 -15.66 -2.45 -16.23
C ARG A 5 -16.09 -3.84 -15.74
N PHE A 6 -15.66 -4.22 -14.56
CA PHE A 6 -16.04 -5.49 -13.94
C PHE A 6 -17.55 -5.55 -13.64
N LEU A 7 -18.12 -4.50 -13.07
CA LEU A 7 -19.57 -4.43 -12.83
C LEU A 7 -20.37 -4.51 -14.12
N GLN A 8 -19.94 -3.79 -15.17
CA GLN A 8 -20.59 -3.85 -16.49
C GLN A 8 -20.51 -5.24 -17.12
N GLN A 9 -19.39 -5.95 -16.97
CA GLN A 9 -19.27 -7.36 -17.42
C GLN A 9 -20.24 -8.29 -16.68
N LEU A 10 -20.54 -8.00 -15.43
CA LEU A 10 -21.54 -8.73 -14.63
C LEU A 10 -22.99 -8.31 -14.92
N GLY A 11 -23.21 -7.35 -15.82
CA GLY A 11 -24.52 -6.85 -16.19
C GLY A 11 -25.13 -5.87 -15.20
N TYR A 12 -24.29 -5.17 -14.45
CA TYR A 12 -24.69 -4.10 -13.57
C TYR A 12 -24.21 -2.74 -14.08
N GLU A 13 -25.04 -1.71 -13.94
CA GLU A 13 -24.61 -0.33 -14.10
C GLU A 13 -24.11 0.23 -12.77
N PRO A 14 -22.90 0.79 -12.72
CA PRO A 14 -22.40 1.41 -11.49
C PRO A 14 -23.22 2.67 -11.17
N PHE A 15 -23.66 2.78 -9.93
CA PHE A 15 -24.33 3.95 -9.39
C PHE A 15 -23.41 4.61 -8.36
N GLU A 16 -22.88 5.78 -8.69
CA GLU A 16 -21.97 6.51 -7.81
C GLU A 16 -22.72 7.17 -6.67
N CYS A 17 -22.33 6.82 -5.45
CA CYS A 17 -22.88 7.34 -4.20
C CYS A 17 -21.95 8.41 -3.62
N ALA A 18 -22.51 9.35 -2.88
CA ALA A 18 -21.76 10.44 -2.26
C ALA A 18 -21.02 10.00 -0.97
N SER A 19 -21.42 8.87 -0.39
CA SER A 19 -20.80 8.33 0.82
C SER A 19 -20.90 6.80 0.89
N GLU A 20 -20.10 6.19 1.78
CA GLU A 20 -20.18 4.76 2.08
C GLU A 20 -21.53 4.38 2.69
N ASP A 21 -22.07 5.21 3.57
CA ASP A 21 -23.38 4.99 4.21
C ASP A 21 -24.50 4.97 3.17
N GLU A 22 -24.53 5.94 2.24
CA GLU A 22 -25.47 5.93 1.14
C GLU A 22 -25.37 4.66 0.30
N ALA A 23 -24.16 4.22 -0.01
CA ALA A 23 -23.95 2.99 -0.80
C ALA A 23 -24.50 1.76 -0.08
N ARG A 24 -24.33 1.66 1.24
CA ARG A 24 -24.86 0.57 2.07
C ARG A 24 -26.38 0.61 2.18
N GLU A 25 -26.96 1.76 2.48
CA GLU A 25 -28.39 1.93 2.65
C GLU A 25 -29.18 1.62 1.37
N ARG A 26 -28.66 2.03 0.22
CA ARG A 26 -29.32 1.88 -1.07
C ARG A 26 -29.01 0.56 -1.79
N ALA A 27 -28.13 -0.27 -1.23
CA ALA A 27 -27.63 -1.48 -1.93
C ALA A 27 -28.76 -2.39 -2.41
N SER A 28 -29.72 -2.73 -1.54
CA SER A 28 -30.82 -3.65 -1.90
C SER A 28 -31.72 -3.09 -3.01
N GLU A 29 -32.05 -1.79 -2.96
CA GLU A 29 -32.85 -1.12 -3.96
C GLU A 29 -32.15 -1.08 -5.33
N LEU A 30 -30.89 -0.66 -5.33
CA LEU A 30 -30.11 -0.46 -6.55
C LEU A 30 -29.82 -1.83 -7.24
N ILE A 31 -29.45 -2.84 -6.47
CA ILE A 31 -29.16 -4.18 -7.01
C ILE A 31 -30.42 -4.79 -7.67
N ALA A 32 -31.61 -4.58 -7.10
CA ALA A 32 -32.87 -5.02 -7.69
C ALA A 32 -33.14 -4.37 -9.06
N ARG A 33 -32.56 -3.19 -9.31
CA ARG A 33 -32.66 -2.45 -10.59
C ARG A 33 -31.46 -2.68 -11.52
N ARG A 34 -30.62 -3.68 -11.26
CA ARG A 34 -29.39 -3.93 -12.00
C ARG A 34 -28.39 -2.76 -11.94
N GLN A 35 -28.46 -1.96 -10.89
CA GLN A 35 -27.46 -0.93 -10.55
C GLN A 35 -26.64 -1.42 -9.37
N TRP A 36 -25.33 -1.13 -9.36
CA TRP A 36 -24.47 -1.47 -8.24
C TRP A 36 -23.95 -0.20 -7.57
N PRO A 37 -24.22 -0.01 -6.26
CA PRO A 37 -23.72 1.17 -5.56
C PRO A 37 -22.20 1.14 -5.47
N VAL A 38 -21.57 2.23 -5.85
CA VAL A 38 -20.12 2.43 -5.74
C VAL A 38 -19.83 3.76 -5.06
N TYR A 39 -18.82 3.79 -4.20
CA TYR A 39 -18.30 5.00 -3.61
C TYR A 39 -16.81 5.06 -3.84
N PHE A 40 -16.35 6.08 -4.58
CA PHE A 40 -14.94 6.28 -4.87
C PHE A 40 -14.36 7.33 -3.93
N PHE A 41 -13.30 6.98 -3.25
CA PHE A 41 -12.58 7.90 -2.38
C PHE A 41 -11.07 7.68 -2.51
N ALA A 42 -10.29 8.71 -2.18
CA ALA A 42 -8.85 8.58 -2.10
C ALA A 42 -8.48 7.78 -0.84
N SER A 43 -7.55 6.84 -0.98
CA SER A 43 -7.08 6.10 0.18
C SER A 43 -6.38 7.02 1.19
N ASP A 44 -6.65 6.79 2.46
CA ASP A 44 -6.07 7.49 3.60
C ASP A 44 -5.46 6.53 4.63
N THR A 45 -5.23 5.29 4.22
CA THR A 45 -4.68 4.24 5.08
C THR A 45 -3.20 4.46 5.36
N THR A 46 -2.79 4.21 6.60
CA THR A 46 -1.39 4.30 7.03
C THR A 46 -0.49 3.37 6.22
N GLY A 47 0.63 3.89 5.74
CA GLY A 47 1.66 3.14 5.02
C GLY A 47 1.33 2.87 3.55
N GLU A 48 0.21 3.36 3.05
CA GLU A 48 -0.15 3.22 1.65
C GLU A 48 0.54 4.28 0.78
N LYS A 49 1.02 3.87 -0.39
CA LYS A 49 1.56 4.77 -1.40
C LYS A 49 0.44 5.25 -2.33
N ASP A 50 0.58 6.47 -2.85
CA ASP A 50 -0.37 7.03 -3.81
C ASP A 50 -0.37 6.24 -5.14
N PHE A 51 0.75 5.60 -5.47
CA PHE A 51 0.92 4.69 -6.61
C PHE A 51 2.07 3.71 -6.36
N GLU A 52 1.98 2.55 -6.98
CA GLU A 52 3.03 1.53 -6.93
C GLU A 52 4.14 1.82 -7.93
N GLU A 53 5.37 1.76 -7.47
CA GLU A 53 6.57 1.90 -8.30
C GLU A 53 7.26 0.55 -8.45
N PHE A 54 7.58 0.17 -9.68
CA PHE A 54 8.39 -1.04 -9.95
C PHE A 54 9.88 -0.77 -9.80
N PHE A 55 10.28 0.48 -9.91
CA PHE A 55 11.65 0.96 -9.74
C PHE A 55 11.65 2.43 -9.33
N THR A 56 12.73 2.88 -8.74
CA THR A 56 12.91 4.28 -8.31
C THR A 56 13.82 5.04 -9.28
N GLY A 57 13.80 6.37 -9.23
CA GLY A 57 14.66 7.21 -10.06
C GLY A 57 16.17 7.07 -9.77
N SER A 58 16.54 6.46 -8.65
CA SER A 58 17.93 6.21 -8.25
C SER A 58 18.48 4.86 -8.75
N GLU A 59 17.63 4.02 -9.29
CA GLU A 59 18.02 2.67 -9.75
C GLU A 59 18.49 2.67 -11.19
N THR A 60 19.46 1.81 -11.48
CA THR A 60 20.00 1.62 -12.83
C THR A 60 19.20 0.55 -13.56
N LEU A 61 18.53 0.96 -14.65
CA LEU A 61 17.69 0.06 -15.43
C LEU A 61 18.38 -0.40 -16.70
N GLU A 62 18.28 -1.69 -16.98
CA GLU A 62 18.64 -2.31 -18.25
C GLU A 62 17.36 -2.87 -18.91
N MET A 63 16.78 -2.09 -19.83
CA MET A 63 15.50 -2.43 -20.48
C MET A 63 15.66 -3.17 -21.81
N GLN A 64 16.90 -3.36 -22.29
CA GLN A 64 17.17 -3.92 -23.62
C GLN A 64 17.65 -5.39 -23.59
N ARG A 65 17.79 -5.95 -22.42
CA ARG A 65 18.31 -7.32 -22.28
C ARG A 65 17.30 -8.40 -22.64
N PHE A 66 16.02 -8.12 -22.40
CA PHE A 66 14.89 -9.01 -22.69
C PHE A 66 13.74 -8.20 -23.31
N ASP A 67 12.89 -8.85 -24.10
CA ASP A 67 11.79 -8.17 -24.79
C ASP A 67 10.69 -7.69 -23.86
N SER A 68 10.43 -8.42 -22.77
CA SER A 68 9.27 -8.15 -21.87
C SER A 68 9.64 -7.96 -20.40
N ILE A 69 10.94 -7.96 -20.08
CA ILE A 69 11.43 -7.85 -18.69
C ILE A 69 12.50 -6.77 -18.62
N GLY A 70 12.28 -5.78 -17.75
CA GLY A 70 13.32 -4.87 -17.31
C GLY A 70 14.19 -5.48 -16.21
N VAL A 71 15.47 -5.20 -16.22
CA VAL A 71 16.42 -5.62 -15.19
C VAL A 71 16.88 -4.41 -14.40
N ILE A 72 16.73 -4.46 -13.08
CA ILE A 72 17.32 -3.46 -12.18
C ILE A 72 18.74 -3.93 -11.85
N ARG A 73 19.73 -3.11 -12.18
CA ARG A 73 21.17 -3.38 -11.95
C ARG A 73 21.71 -2.43 -10.90
N ASN A 74 21.43 -2.74 -9.65
CA ASN A 74 22.01 -1.99 -8.55
C ASN A 74 23.24 -2.73 -8.02
N GLU A 75 24.30 -1.97 -7.77
CA GLU A 75 25.41 -2.50 -6.99
C GLU A 75 24.96 -2.60 -5.51
N PRO A 76 25.29 -3.72 -4.83
CA PRO A 76 24.94 -3.88 -3.44
C PRO A 76 25.80 -2.91 -2.61
N VAL A 77 25.15 -1.88 -2.09
CA VAL A 77 25.76 -0.94 -1.13
C VAL A 77 25.10 -1.15 0.22
N TYR A 78 25.88 -1.54 1.21
CA TYR A 78 25.38 -1.70 2.56
C TYR A 78 26.38 -1.18 3.59
N ASP A 79 25.84 -0.69 4.68
CA ASP A 79 26.58 -0.26 5.86
C ASP A 79 26.52 -1.37 6.92
N ALA A 80 27.64 -2.04 7.15
CA ALA A 80 27.71 -3.17 8.08
C ALA A 80 27.34 -2.75 9.51
N ALA A 81 27.73 -1.54 9.94
CA ALA A 81 27.43 -1.07 11.28
C ALA A 81 25.93 -0.78 11.45
N ARG A 82 25.28 -0.22 10.43
CA ARG A 82 23.82 -0.02 10.43
C ARG A 82 23.08 -1.35 10.47
N LEU A 83 23.51 -2.33 9.69
CA LEU A 83 22.90 -3.66 9.69
C LEU A 83 23.04 -4.34 11.05
N GLU A 84 24.23 -4.30 11.66
CA GLU A 84 24.45 -4.87 12.99
C GLU A 84 23.58 -4.18 14.04
N HIS A 85 23.51 -2.85 14.02
CA HIS A 85 22.62 -2.09 14.90
C HIS A 85 21.15 -2.48 14.72
N PHE A 86 20.69 -2.59 13.47
CA PHE A 86 19.33 -3.00 13.14
C PHE A 86 19.01 -4.38 13.70
N LEU A 87 19.86 -5.37 13.44
CA LEU A 87 19.67 -6.75 13.91
C LEU A 87 19.68 -6.87 15.43
N ALA A 88 20.60 -6.17 16.10
CA ALA A 88 20.67 -6.15 17.55
C ALA A 88 19.41 -5.50 18.17
N THR A 89 18.95 -4.39 17.60
CA THR A 89 17.76 -3.69 18.09
C THR A 89 16.49 -4.50 17.86
N ILE A 90 16.29 -5.11 16.69
CA ILE A 90 15.16 -6.01 16.44
C ILE A 90 15.18 -7.20 17.40
N GLY A 91 16.36 -7.79 17.64
CA GLY A 91 16.50 -8.88 18.62
C GLY A 91 16.08 -8.47 20.03
N ARG A 92 16.48 -7.27 20.47
CA ARG A 92 16.08 -6.69 21.75
C ARG A 92 14.57 -6.44 21.83
N LEU A 93 13.98 -5.82 20.80
CA LEU A 93 12.54 -5.53 20.76
C LEU A 93 11.69 -6.81 20.78
N ARG A 94 12.09 -7.85 20.07
CA ARG A 94 11.40 -9.15 20.10
C ARG A 94 11.44 -9.84 21.45
N ALA A 95 12.43 -9.57 22.26
CA ALA A 95 12.56 -10.13 23.61
C ALA A 95 11.74 -9.36 24.68
N GLN A 96 11.21 -8.19 24.33
CA GLN A 96 10.37 -7.38 25.23
C GLN A 96 8.92 -7.86 25.19
N PRO A 97 8.16 -7.71 26.29
CA PRO A 97 6.73 -8.06 26.32
C PRO A 97 5.86 -7.12 25.46
N SER A 98 6.35 -5.94 25.16
CA SER A 98 5.71 -4.95 24.28
C SER A 98 6.75 -4.10 23.57
N TRP A 99 6.40 -3.55 22.42
CA TRP A 99 7.24 -2.63 21.65
C TRP A 99 6.39 -1.45 21.16
N ASP A 100 7.04 -0.36 20.82
CA ASP A 100 6.40 0.86 20.35
C ASP A 100 6.59 1.00 18.83
N LYS A 101 5.51 1.31 18.11
CA LYS A 101 5.54 1.51 16.65
C LYS A 101 6.48 2.63 16.22
N PRO A 102 6.49 3.83 16.86
CA PRO A 102 7.46 4.87 16.54
C PRO A 102 8.92 4.40 16.60
N GLU A 103 9.30 3.62 17.61
CA GLU A 103 10.65 3.06 17.74
C GLU A 103 11.01 2.16 16.53
N LEU A 104 10.05 1.34 16.07
CA LEU A 104 10.25 0.51 14.88
C LEU A 104 10.38 1.36 13.62
N VAL A 105 9.52 2.36 13.43
CA VAL A 105 9.58 3.25 12.26
C VAL A 105 10.91 3.99 12.21
N GLU A 106 11.40 4.50 13.35
CA GLU A 106 12.70 5.15 13.44
C GLU A 106 13.85 4.20 13.09
N LEU A 107 13.80 2.96 13.59
CA LEU A 107 14.78 1.93 13.26
C LEU A 107 14.83 1.62 11.76
N PHE A 108 13.66 1.51 11.11
CA PHE A 108 13.59 1.31 9.66
C PHE A 108 14.09 2.52 8.88
N ASN A 109 13.75 3.75 9.29
CA ASN A 109 14.27 4.97 8.67
C ASN A 109 15.80 5.08 8.78
N HIS A 110 16.36 4.62 9.90
CA HIS A 110 17.81 4.59 10.07
C HIS A 110 18.49 3.56 9.14
N MET A 111 17.86 2.39 8.96
CA MET A 111 18.38 1.31 8.12
C MET A 111 18.19 1.61 6.63
N ILE A 112 17.04 2.14 6.26
CA ILE A 112 16.62 2.39 4.87
C ILE A 112 16.36 3.90 4.71
N PRO A 113 17.33 4.68 4.18
CA PRO A 113 17.19 6.14 4.10
C PRO A 113 15.96 6.62 3.31
N ASP A 114 15.51 5.83 2.33
CA ASP A 114 14.35 6.13 1.48
C ASP A 114 13.04 5.50 1.99
N PHE A 115 13.03 5.02 3.24
CA PHE A 115 11.83 4.46 3.85
C PHE A 115 10.81 5.58 4.17
N GLN A 116 9.85 5.75 3.28
CA GLN A 116 8.83 6.80 3.39
C GLN A 116 7.58 6.25 4.09
N HIS A 117 7.62 6.16 5.42
CA HIS A 117 6.44 5.81 6.19
C HIS A 117 5.52 7.03 6.39
N LYS A 118 4.27 6.92 5.91
CA LYS A 118 3.23 7.92 6.10
C LYS A 118 2.25 7.43 7.16
N GLU A 119 2.27 8.05 8.33
CA GLU A 119 1.36 7.71 9.42
C GLU A 119 0.09 8.59 9.34
N THR A 120 -1.06 7.95 9.21
CA THR A 120 -2.36 8.63 9.18
C THR A 120 -3.25 8.26 10.37
N GLY A 121 -2.84 7.27 11.18
CA GLY A 121 -3.63 6.73 12.28
C GLY A 121 -4.80 5.87 11.85
N LYS A 122 -4.96 5.60 10.56
CA LYS A 122 -6.01 4.75 10.00
C LYS A 122 -5.42 3.46 9.48
N TYR A 123 -5.88 2.35 9.99
CA TYR A 123 -5.35 1.02 9.68
C TYR A 123 -6.40 0.19 8.95
N LEU A 124 -5.95 -0.63 8.00
CA LEU A 124 -6.83 -1.47 7.18
C LEU A 124 -7.67 -2.42 8.06
N ASP A 125 -7.08 -3.01 9.10
CA ASP A 125 -7.76 -3.95 9.99
C ASP A 125 -8.96 -3.34 10.73
N ALA A 126 -8.97 -2.02 10.90
CA ALA A 126 -10.10 -1.31 11.53
C ALA A 126 -11.30 -1.15 10.59
N ARG A 127 -11.14 -1.49 9.30
CA ARG A 127 -12.16 -1.34 8.25
C ARG A 127 -12.67 -2.68 7.69
N MET A 128 -12.07 -3.78 8.09
CA MET A 128 -12.52 -5.13 7.77
C MET A 128 -13.43 -5.68 8.86
#